data_afe8fcb5c39da4eb86a002696175f4ca
#
_entry.id   afe8fcb5c39da4eb86a002696175f4ca
#
_cell.length_a   1.000
_cell.length_b   1.000
_cell.length_c   1.000
_cell.angle_alpha   90.00
_cell.angle_beta   90.00
_cell.angle_gamma   90.00
#
_symmetry.space_group_name_H-M   'P 1'
#
loop_
_entity.id
_entity.type
_entity.pdbx_description
1 polymer ?
#
loop_
_entity_poly.entity_id
_entity_poly.type
_entity_poly.pdbx_seq_one_letter_code
_entity_poly.pdbx_strand_id
1 'polypeptide(L)'
;MIALATAGSLAIIIVGMALRSGPDRPSPDAVVEAGSPGALVLVDDGSSRREETSGLAVLEGRVPLRAHDRFRIGSITKTFVAVVVLQLVDEHRLGLKDTVERWLPGLVPSGRRITVRQLLAHTSGLADYADDPDFIRRTVAQPRRQWTPRELVGVALAEGPVARPGDRFAYASTNYVLLGMVVERVTGTSLERQLRRRIFAPFRLEDTTFAPDLPNSGRYAHGYAPSEHDGIVGSLATARDRSTVTTSWAWAAGSIVSTASDLSRFLGALLQGRLLPPRLRELMRPAPGSRYGLGLAAFRTPCGTAIGHTGALLGTFSAAWSSRDGQRRVVAMSNSFPLAPSAGAALRRLLDASFCGA
;
A
#
# COMPACT_ATOMS: atom_id res chain seq x y z
N MET A 1 -72.87 29.63 30.22
CA MET A 1 -71.70 28.99 30.83
C MET A 1 -70.80 28.44 29.69
N ILE A 2 -69.65 29.00 29.54
CA ILE A 2 -68.73 28.89 28.38
C ILE A 2 -67.79 27.74 28.64
N ALA A 3 -67.73 26.76 27.74
CA ALA A 3 -66.72 25.71 27.77
C ALA A 3 -65.58 26.05 26.85
N LEU A 4 -64.39 26.22 27.43
CA LEU A 4 -63.11 26.38 26.67
C LEU A 4 -62.68 25.04 26.12
N ALA A 5 -62.43 25.02 24.81
CA ALA A 5 -61.75 23.93 24.13
C ALA A 5 -60.24 24.20 24.10
N THR A 6 -59.44 23.32 24.70
CA THR A 6 -57.98 23.35 24.64
C THR A 6 -57.52 22.63 23.40
N ALA A 7 -56.80 23.34 22.53
CA ALA A 7 -56.13 22.81 21.36
C ALA A 7 -54.86 22.03 21.79
N GLY A 8 -54.87 20.71 21.60
CA GLY A 8 -53.68 19.87 21.78
C GLY A 8 -52.79 19.92 20.53
N SER A 9 -51.59 20.45 20.67
CA SER A 9 -50.55 20.41 19.64
C SER A 9 -50.01 18.97 19.49
N LEU A 10 -50.26 18.37 18.33
CA LEU A 10 -49.71 17.08 17.96
C LEU A 10 -48.26 17.27 17.49
N ALA A 11 -47.27 17.05 18.37
CA ALA A 11 -45.88 17.00 17.98
C ALA A 11 -45.63 15.73 17.15
N ILE A 12 -45.42 15.93 15.84
CA ILE A 12 -44.94 14.87 14.95
C ILE A 12 -43.47 14.64 15.26
N ILE A 13 -43.17 13.58 16.01
CA ILE A 13 -41.79 13.05 16.14
C ILE A 13 -41.47 12.35 14.82
N ILE A 14 -40.75 13.04 13.96
CA ILE A 14 -40.10 12.40 12.82
C ILE A 14 -38.93 11.59 13.40
N VAL A 15 -39.17 10.34 13.70
CA VAL A 15 -38.12 9.34 13.91
C VAL A 15 -37.46 9.14 12.55
N GLY A 16 -36.30 9.73 12.38
CA GLY A 16 -35.46 9.44 11.24
C GLY A 16 -35.12 7.94 11.24
N MET A 17 -35.85 7.16 10.49
CA MET A 17 -35.45 5.81 10.14
C MET A 17 -34.21 5.96 9.28
N ALA A 18 -33.03 5.79 9.88
CA ALA A 18 -31.85 5.42 9.13
C ALA A 18 -32.23 4.19 8.31
N LEU A 19 -32.23 4.33 7.00
CA LEU A 19 -32.36 3.21 6.07
C LEU A 19 -31.24 2.22 6.45
N ARG A 20 -31.60 1.17 7.20
CA ARG A 20 -30.74 0.03 7.37
C ARG A 20 -30.49 -0.50 5.96
N SER A 21 -29.26 -0.38 5.48
CA SER A 21 -28.76 -1.12 4.34
C SER A 21 -29.15 -2.59 4.56
N GLY A 22 -29.70 -3.24 3.52
CA GLY A 22 -30.15 -4.62 3.59
C GLY A 22 -29.08 -5.56 4.14
N PRO A 23 -29.48 -6.76 4.63
CA PRO A 23 -28.56 -7.67 5.28
C PRO A 23 -27.43 -8.05 4.32
N ASP A 24 -26.17 -7.90 4.80
CA ASP A 24 -24.95 -8.53 4.34
C ASP A 24 -24.13 -7.92 3.20
N ARG A 25 -24.27 -6.65 2.84
CA ARG A 25 -23.25 -6.05 1.96
C ARG A 25 -22.01 -5.70 2.77
N PRO A 26 -20.82 -6.30 2.47
CA PRO A 26 -19.59 -5.93 3.14
C PRO A 26 -19.29 -4.44 2.96
N SER A 27 -19.12 -3.74 4.08
CA SER A 27 -18.89 -2.29 4.15
C SER A 27 -17.65 -1.98 5.00
N PRO A 28 -17.07 -0.77 4.91
CA PRO A 28 -16.03 -0.33 5.84
C PRO A 28 -16.48 -0.38 7.32
N ASP A 29 -17.79 -0.27 7.61
CA ASP A 29 -18.33 -0.38 8.98
C ASP A 29 -17.97 -1.72 9.61
N ALA A 30 -18.12 -2.83 8.86
CA ALA A 30 -17.77 -4.16 9.35
C ALA A 30 -16.28 -4.30 9.71
N VAL A 31 -15.41 -3.54 9.05
CA VAL A 31 -13.95 -3.51 9.36
C VAL A 31 -13.70 -2.74 10.66
N VAL A 32 -14.42 -1.63 10.85
CA VAL A 32 -14.34 -0.82 12.08
C VAL A 32 -14.93 -1.55 13.27
N GLU A 33 -16.10 -2.17 13.12
CA GLU A 33 -16.74 -2.99 14.15
C GLU A 33 -15.85 -4.18 14.57
N ALA A 34 -15.06 -4.69 13.62
CA ALA A 34 -14.08 -5.77 13.89
C ALA A 34 -12.79 -5.28 14.53
N GLY A 35 -12.66 -3.99 14.88
CA GLY A 35 -11.56 -3.44 15.69
C GLY A 35 -10.56 -2.56 14.93
N SER A 36 -10.84 -2.14 13.68
CA SER A 36 -10.01 -1.12 13.02
C SER A 36 -10.44 0.29 13.46
N PRO A 37 -9.51 1.26 13.69
CA PRO A 37 -9.89 2.64 13.95
C PRO A 37 -10.71 3.28 12.83
N GLY A 38 -10.33 3.00 11.59
CA GLY A 38 -11.02 3.48 10.39
C GLY A 38 -10.71 2.59 9.19
N ALA A 39 -11.63 2.58 8.25
CA ALA A 39 -11.48 1.87 6.98
C ALA A 39 -12.12 2.66 5.85
N LEU A 40 -11.59 2.49 4.64
CA LEU A 40 -12.18 3.01 3.42
C LEU A 40 -12.14 1.97 2.31
N VAL A 41 -13.06 2.11 1.37
CA VAL A 41 -13.02 1.42 0.08
C VAL A 41 -13.40 2.39 -1.03
N LEU A 42 -12.67 2.29 -2.14
CA LEU A 42 -13.00 2.93 -3.41
C LEU A 42 -13.20 1.83 -4.44
N VAL A 43 -14.30 1.89 -5.16
CA VAL A 43 -14.59 1.06 -6.34
C VAL A 43 -14.74 1.97 -7.54
N ASP A 44 -14.00 1.69 -8.60
CA ASP A 44 -14.02 2.45 -9.86
C ASP A 44 -14.07 1.42 -11.00
N ASP A 45 -15.14 1.41 -11.76
CA ASP A 45 -15.36 0.52 -12.91
C ASP A 45 -15.17 1.22 -14.27
N GLY A 46 -14.65 2.44 -14.24
CA GLY A 46 -14.40 3.26 -15.43
C GLY A 46 -15.60 4.11 -15.86
N SER A 47 -16.82 3.71 -15.54
CA SER A 47 -18.06 4.44 -15.81
C SER A 47 -18.65 5.07 -14.55
N SER A 48 -18.47 4.42 -13.43
CA SER A 48 -18.92 4.87 -12.11
C SER A 48 -17.79 4.76 -11.08
N ARG A 49 -17.89 5.59 -10.06
CA ARG A 49 -16.97 5.60 -8.93
C ARG A 49 -17.73 5.75 -7.63
N ARG A 50 -17.45 4.87 -6.69
CA ARG A 50 -18.01 4.87 -5.34
C ARG A 50 -16.87 4.86 -4.32
N GLU A 51 -17.02 5.69 -3.31
CA GLU A 51 -16.11 5.76 -2.17
C GLU A 51 -16.93 5.66 -0.89
N GLU A 52 -16.52 4.78 0.01
CA GLU A 52 -17.14 4.59 1.32
C GLU A 52 -16.07 4.64 2.39
N THR A 53 -16.38 5.29 3.51
CA THR A 53 -15.47 5.43 4.66
C THR A 53 -16.23 5.16 5.94
N SER A 54 -15.55 4.61 6.93
CA SER A 54 -16.06 4.44 8.28
C SER A 54 -14.98 4.69 9.31
N GLY A 55 -15.37 5.08 10.52
CA GLY A 55 -14.49 5.30 11.65
C GLY A 55 -13.67 6.57 11.58
N LEU A 56 -12.49 6.53 12.18
CA LEU A 56 -11.67 7.71 12.48
C LEU A 56 -10.36 7.69 11.71
N ALA A 57 -9.97 8.85 11.15
CA ALA A 57 -8.62 9.09 10.63
C ALA A 57 -7.63 9.30 11.78
N VAL A 58 -8.04 9.97 12.84
CA VAL A 58 -7.24 10.23 14.04
C VAL A 58 -8.06 9.91 15.28
N LEU A 59 -7.55 9.02 16.13
CA LEU A 59 -8.24 8.63 17.37
C LEU A 59 -8.28 9.78 18.37
N GLU A 60 -7.15 10.49 18.53
CA GLU A 60 -7.10 11.70 19.33
C GLU A 60 -7.98 12.79 18.69
N GLY A 61 -8.85 13.42 19.48
CA GLY A 61 -9.81 14.39 18.98
C GLY A 61 -10.93 13.80 18.12
N ARG A 62 -10.99 12.47 17.94
CA ARG A 62 -12.04 11.75 17.21
C ARG A 62 -12.28 12.29 15.79
N VAL A 63 -11.22 12.52 15.02
CA VAL A 63 -11.30 13.07 13.67
C VAL A 63 -11.85 12.01 12.70
N PRO A 64 -13.02 12.24 12.06
CA PRO A 64 -13.59 11.26 11.12
C PRO A 64 -12.69 11.01 9.91
N LEU A 65 -12.62 9.76 9.44
CA LEU A 65 -11.97 9.40 8.19
C LEU A 65 -12.80 9.89 6.99
N ARG A 66 -12.13 10.43 5.99
CA ARG A 66 -12.75 10.91 4.74
C ARG A 66 -12.10 10.25 3.52
N ALA A 67 -12.83 10.14 2.44
CA ALA A 67 -12.39 9.50 1.19
C ALA A 67 -11.10 10.08 0.60
N HIS A 68 -10.88 11.39 0.76
CA HIS A 68 -9.69 12.09 0.27
C HIS A 68 -8.53 12.18 1.29
N ASP A 69 -8.66 11.54 2.46
CA ASP A 69 -7.55 11.49 3.41
C ASP A 69 -6.40 10.67 2.81
N ARG A 70 -5.19 11.22 2.91
CA ARG A 70 -3.98 10.53 2.51
C ARG A 70 -3.61 9.46 3.52
N PHE A 71 -2.95 8.42 3.07
CA PHE A 71 -2.46 7.34 3.92
C PHE A 71 -1.16 6.74 3.38
N ARG A 72 -0.41 6.09 4.25
CA ARG A 72 0.77 5.32 3.87
C ARG A 72 0.35 4.09 3.09
N ILE A 73 0.86 3.95 1.85
CA ILE A 73 0.47 2.84 0.99
C ILE A 73 1.38 1.62 1.11
N GLY A 74 2.43 1.71 1.93
CA GLY A 74 3.36 0.60 2.17
C GLY A 74 3.89 0.00 0.87
N SER A 75 3.91 -1.31 0.78
CA SER A 75 4.51 -2.04 -0.34
C SER A 75 3.85 -1.82 -1.71
N ILE A 76 2.71 -1.14 -1.82
CA ILE A 76 2.21 -0.67 -3.11
C ILE A 76 3.23 0.27 -3.78
N THR A 77 4.09 0.94 -3.00
CA THR A 77 5.27 1.70 -3.46
C THR A 77 6.12 0.90 -4.46
N LYS A 78 6.26 -0.41 -4.24
CA LYS A 78 7.06 -1.28 -5.11
C LYS A 78 6.55 -1.28 -6.56
N THR A 79 5.24 -1.22 -6.76
CA THR A 79 4.67 -1.14 -8.11
C THR A 79 5.09 0.14 -8.82
N PHE A 80 5.13 1.28 -8.12
CA PHE A 80 5.61 2.55 -8.68
C PHE A 80 7.10 2.47 -9.04
N VAL A 81 7.92 1.93 -8.15
CA VAL A 81 9.37 1.74 -8.41
C VAL A 81 9.60 0.79 -9.59
N ALA A 82 8.84 -0.30 -9.69
CA ALA A 82 8.92 -1.23 -10.81
C ALA A 82 8.58 -0.55 -12.15
N VAL A 83 7.58 0.33 -12.17
CA VAL A 83 7.25 1.13 -13.37
C VAL A 83 8.43 2.00 -13.78
N VAL A 84 9.08 2.72 -12.85
CA VAL A 84 10.26 3.55 -13.15
C VAL A 84 11.41 2.70 -13.71
N VAL A 85 11.70 1.56 -13.08
CA VAL A 85 12.72 0.61 -13.54
C VAL A 85 12.43 0.13 -14.96
N LEU A 86 11.18 -0.26 -15.24
CA LEU A 86 10.79 -0.75 -16.57
C LEU A 86 10.75 0.35 -17.64
N GLN A 87 10.45 1.59 -17.28
CA GLN A 87 10.61 2.72 -18.19
C GLN A 87 12.08 2.95 -18.56
N LEU A 88 13.01 2.82 -17.59
CA LEU A 88 14.45 2.88 -17.88
C LEU A 88 14.92 1.72 -18.76
N VAL A 89 14.28 0.55 -18.65
CA VAL A 89 14.51 -0.59 -19.56
C VAL A 89 14.01 -0.27 -20.97
N ASP A 90 12.85 0.35 -21.10
CA ASP A 90 12.31 0.77 -22.41
C ASP A 90 13.15 1.84 -23.07
N GLU A 91 13.73 2.73 -22.29
CA GLU A 91 14.69 3.75 -22.71
C GLU A 91 16.11 3.19 -23.02
N HIS A 92 16.33 1.88 -22.93
CA HIS A 92 17.64 1.22 -23.11
C HIS A 92 18.74 1.73 -22.18
N ARG A 93 18.39 2.35 -21.06
CA ARG A 93 19.31 2.85 -20.04
C ARG A 93 19.63 1.82 -18.97
N LEU A 94 18.80 0.79 -18.85
CA LEU A 94 18.91 -0.31 -17.91
C LEU A 94 18.51 -1.60 -18.60
N GLY A 95 19.20 -2.71 -18.30
CA GLY A 95 18.84 -4.03 -18.79
C GLY A 95 18.23 -4.90 -17.70
N LEU A 96 17.20 -5.69 -18.01
CA LEU A 96 16.67 -6.69 -17.05
C LEU A 96 17.70 -7.77 -16.66
N LYS A 97 18.70 -8.00 -17.50
CA LYS A 97 19.82 -8.92 -17.26
C LYS A 97 21.02 -8.24 -16.61
N ASP A 98 20.99 -6.91 -16.46
CA ASP A 98 22.06 -6.21 -15.76
C ASP A 98 22.15 -6.72 -14.32
N THR A 99 23.38 -6.88 -13.85
CA THR A 99 23.63 -7.35 -12.49
C THR A 99 23.66 -6.19 -11.49
N VAL A 100 23.40 -6.50 -10.22
CA VAL A 100 23.55 -5.54 -9.13
C VAL A 100 24.98 -4.98 -9.09
N GLU A 101 25.98 -5.84 -9.31
CA GLU A 101 27.39 -5.46 -9.31
C GLU A 101 27.71 -4.38 -10.37
N ARG A 102 27.07 -4.42 -11.54
CA ARG A 102 27.26 -3.41 -12.59
C ARG A 102 26.93 -2.00 -12.10
N TRP A 103 25.84 -1.86 -11.36
CA TRP A 103 25.32 -0.56 -10.96
C TRP A 103 25.73 -0.14 -9.56
N LEU A 104 25.92 -1.09 -8.67
CA LEU A 104 26.25 -0.92 -7.25
C LEU A 104 27.46 -1.79 -6.89
N PRO A 105 28.64 -1.49 -7.47
CA PRO A 105 29.82 -2.34 -7.31
C PRO A 105 30.23 -2.48 -5.83
N GLY A 106 30.53 -3.73 -5.43
CA GLY A 106 30.98 -4.07 -4.08
C GLY A 106 29.94 -3.95 -2.98
N LEU A 107 28.66 -3.60 -3.29
CA LEU A 107 27.64 -3.43 -2.25
C LEU A 107 27.08 -4.77 -1.78
N VAL A 108 26.85 -5.72 -2.68
CA VAL A 108 26.26 -7.02 -2.40
C VAL A 108 27.26 -8.13 -2.77
N PRO A 109 27.66 -9.02 -1.83
CA PRO A 109 28.66 -10.04 -2.11
C PRO A 109 28.32 -10.94 -3.30
N SER A 110 27.04 -11.27 -3.51
CA SER A 110 26.54 -12.04 -4.66
C SER A 110 26.09 -11.18 -5.83
N GLY A 111 26.39 -9.88 -5.84
CA GLY A 111 25.88 -8.89 -6.79
C GLY A 111 26.10 -9.23 -8.26
N ARG A 112 27.17 -9.97 -8.60
CA ARG A 112 27.44 -10.46 -9.97
C ARG A 112 26.45 -11.51 -10.47
N ARG A 113 25.72 -12.17 -9.57
CA ARG A 113 24.74 -13.24 -9.87
C ARG A 113 23.30 -12.78 -9.73
N ILE A 114 23.07 -11.62 -9.14
CA ILE A 114 21.72 -11.07 -8.93
C ILE A 114 21.44 -10.05 -10.04
N THR A 115 20.37 -10.27 -10.79
CA THR A 115 19.95 -9.41 -11.89
C THR A 115 18.80 -8.46 -11.47
N VAL A 116 18.62 -7.37 -12.22
CA VAL A 116 17.47 -6.44 -12.07
C VAL A 116 16.13 -7.19 -12.16
N ARG A 117 16.02 -8.18 -13.07
CA ARG A 117 14.82 -9.02 -13.17
C ARG A 117 14.56 -9.79 -11.88
N GLN A 118 15.59 -10.37 -11.29
CA GLN A 118 15.45 -11.13 -10.05
C GLN A 118 15.08 -10.27 -8.86
N LEU A 119 15.57 -9.03 -8.79
CA LEU A 119 15.13 -8.07 -7.79
C LEU A 119 13.64 -7.72 -7.96
N LEU A 120 13.19 -7.39 -9.19
CA LEU A 120 11.79 -7.08 -9.49
C LEU A 120 10.84 -8.24 -9.15
N ALA A 121 11.28 -9.48 -9.39
CA ALA A 121 10.48 -10.70 -9.21
C ALA A 121 10.59 -11.32 -7.82
N HIS A 122 11.35 -10.75 -6.89
CA HIS A 122 11.66 -11.35 -5.58
C HIS A 122 12.27 -12.76 -5.68
N THR A 123 13.20 -12.95 -6.61
CA THR A 123 13.96 -14.19 -6.77
C THR A 123 15.48 -13.98 -6.61
N SER A 124 15.89 -12.92 -5.95
CA SER A 124 17.31 -12.61 -5.69
C SER A 124 17.95 -13.54 -4.66
N GLY A 125 17.16 -14.13 -3.77
CA GLY A 125 17.62 -14.90 -2.63
C GLY A 125 18.16 -14.07 -1.46
N LEU A 126 18.02 -12.74 -1.50
CA LEU A 126 18.40 -11.86 -0.38
C LEU A 126 17.37 -11.97 0.75
N ALA A 127 17.83 -11.85 2.01
CA ALA A 127 16.96 -11.72 3.16
C ALA A 127 16.16 -10.40 3.11
N ASP A 128 15.03 -10.36 3.79
CA ASP A 128 14.28 -9.11 4.01
C ASP A 128 14.72 -8.45 5.32
N TYR A 129 15.34 -7.28 5.24
CA TYR A 129 15.70 -6.51 6.43
C TYR A 129 14.49 -6.19 7.33
N ALA A 130 13.29 -6.17 6.77
CA ALA A 130 12.07 -5.88 7.51
C ALA A 130 11.58 -7.07 8.35
N ASP A 131 12.15 -8.26 8.16
CA ASP A 131 11.88 -9.46 8.96
C ASP A 131 12.80 -9.55 10.20
N ASP A 132 13.86 -8.71 10.29
CA ASP A 132 14.74 -8.65 11.47
C ASP A 132 14.01 -7.96 12.65
N PRO A 133 13.70 -8.69 13.74
CA PRO A 133 12.97 -8.13 14.88
C PRO A 133 13.76 -7.01 15.59
N ASP A 134 15.08 -7.10 15.62
CA ASP A 134 15.95 -6.09 16.25
C ASP A 134 15.95 -4.79 15.48
N PHE A 135 15.93 -4.89 14.14
CA PHE A 135 15.78 -3.75 13.28
C PHE A 135 14.43 -3.04 13.50
N ILE A 136 13.33 -3.81 13.56
CA ILE A 136 11.99 -3.26 13.79
C ILE A 136 11.90 -2.62 15.17
N ARG A 137 12.43 -3.27 16.23
CA ARG A 137 12.47 -2.68 17.59
C ARG A 137 13.22 -1.35 17.61
N ARG A 138 14.40 -1.29 16.99
CA ARG A 138 15.20 -0.05 16.87
C ARG A 138 14.45 1.04 16.11
N THR A 139 13.74 0.69 15.04
CA THR A 139 12.95 1.64 14.24
C THR A 139 11.81 2.23 15.06
N VAL A 140 11.10 1.42 15.84
CA VAL A 140 10.01 1.88 16.71
C VAL A 140 10.53 2.68 17.91
N ALA A 141 11.65 2.26 18.52
CA ALA A 141 12.27 2.96 19.64
C ALA A 141 12.88 4.32 19.25
N GLN A 142 13.24 4.50 17.97
CA GLN A 142 13.83 5.72 17.43
C GLN A 142 12.98 6.27 16.26
N PRO A 143 11.75 6.76 16.52
CA PRO A 143 10.76 7.04 15.49
C PRO A 143 11.18 8.10 14.48
N ARG A 144 12.14 8.98 14.85
CA ARG A 144 12.66 10.04 13.97
C ARG A 144 14.00 9.70 13.31
N ARG A 145 14.54 8.50 13.56
CA ARG A 145 15.79 8.07 12.94
C ARG A 145 15.62 7.97 11.43
N GLN A 146 16.54 8.59 10.72
CA GLN A 146 16.66 8.46 9.26
C GLN A 146 17.57 7.27 8.94
N TRP A 147 17.00 6.31 8.21
CA TRP A 147 17.72 5.15 7.71
C TRP A 147 18.18 5.40 6.29
N THR A 148 19.44 5.20 6.01
CA THR A 148 19.95 5.26 4.64
C THR A 148 19.71 3.93 3.90
N PRO A 149 19.54 3.94 2.56
CA PRO A 149 19.39 2.72 1.78
C PRO A 149 20.54 1.71 2.00
N ARG A 150 21.77 2.20 2.23
CA ARG A 150 22.93 1.33 2.52
C ARG A 150 22.81 0.62 3.87
N GLU A 151 22.32 1.30 4.90
CA GLU A 151 22.07 0.68 6.20
C GLU A 151 21.02 -0.42 6.09
N LEU A 152 19.93 -0.18 5.34
CA LEU A 152 18.88 -1.19 5.12
C LEU A 152 19.43 -2.44 4.43
N VAL A 153 20.23 -2.25 3.38
CA VAL A 153 20.91 -3.37 2.70
C VAL A 153 21.87 -4.08 3.67
N GLY A 154 22.61 -3.33 4.49
CA GLY A 154 23.53 -3.87 5.48
C GLY A 154 22.84 -4.80 6.48
N VAL A 155 21.65 -4.44 6.99
CA VAL A 155 20.84 -5.30 7.86
C VAL A 155 20.51 -6.63 7.17
N ALA A 156 19.99 -6.59 5.94
CA ALA A 156 19.67 -7.81 5.19
C ALA A 156 20.90 -8.70 4.90
N LEU A 157 22.05 -8.10 4.66
CA LEU A 157 23.28 -8.85 4.38
C LEU A 157 23.83 -9.53 5.64
N ALA A 158 23.58 -8.98 6.82
CA ALA A 158 23.97 -9.59 8.10
C ALA A 158 23.22 -10.90 8.37
N GLU A 159 21.96 -11.03 7.88
CA GLU A 159 21.16 -12.25 7.97
C GLU A 159 21.63 -13.36 7.02
N GLY A 160 22.42 -13.00 6.00
CA GLY A 160 22.82 -13.92 4.95
C GLY A 160 21.73 -14.21 3.91
N PRO A 161 22.06 -14.99 2.87
CA PRO A 161 21.11 -15.31 1.80
C PRO A 161 20.12 -16.39 2.23
N VAL A 162 18.85 -16.25 1.87
CA VAL A 162 17.76 -17.22 2.13
C VAL A 162 17.61 -18.26 0.99
N ALA A 163 18.20 -18.00 -0.18
CA ALA A 163 18.23 -18.89 -1.33
C ALA A 163 19.36 -18.48 -2.30
N ARG A 164 19.67 -19.33 -3.28
CA ARG A 164 20.51 -18.91 -4.42
C ARG A 164 19.70 -17.99 -5.34
N PRO A 165 20.37 -17.02 -6.01
CA PRO A 165 19.69 -16.16 -7.00
C PRO A 165 19.04 -16.99 -8.11
N GLY A 166 17.73 -16.82 -8.28
CA GLY A 166 16.92 -17.50 -9.29
C GLY A 166 16.20 -18.78 -8.82
N ASP A 167 16.56 -19.36 -7.68
CA ASP A 167 16.05 -20.69 -7.26
C ASP A 167 14.56 -20.67 -6.89
N ARG A 168 14.13 -19.64 -6.16
CA ARG A 168 12.74 -19.57 -5.68
C ARG A 168 12.28 -18.14 -5.43
N PHE A 169 10.98 -17.96 -5.36
CA PHE A 169 10.37 -16.75 -4.84
C PHE A 169 10.60 -16.64 -3.33
N ALA A 170 11.18 -15.52 -2.91
CA ALA A 170 11.33 -15.11 -1.51
C ALA A 170 11.15 -13.58 -1.47
N TYR A 171 9.98 -13.15 -0.99
CA TYR A 171 9.67 -11.73 -0.89
C TYR A 171 10.69 -11.03 0.01
N ALA A 172 11.28 -9.94 -0.47
CA ALA A 172 12.21 -9.13 0.32
C ALA A 172 12.15 -7.65 -0.08
N SER A 173 11.90 -6.80 0.89
CA SER A 173 11.93 -5.33 0.71
C SER A 173 13.30 -4.83 0.29
N THR A 174 14.35 -5.54 0.69
CA THR A 174 15.75 -5.33 0.29
C THR A 174 15.90 -5.23 -1.24
N ASN A 175 15.15 -6.03 -1.99
CA ASN A 175 15.18 -6.00 -3.46
C ASN A 175 14.81 -4.62 -4.02
N TYR A 176 13.79 -4.00 -3.45
CA TYR A 176 13.28 -2.71 -3.93
C TYR A 176 14.10 -1.55 -3.42
N VAL A 177 14.75 -1.68 -2.25
CA VAL A 177 15.79 -0.74 -1.82
C VAL A 177 16.94 -0.74 -2.84
N LEU A 178 17.44 -1.90 -3.25
CA LEU A 178 18.48 -2.00 -4.29
C LEU A 178 18.00 -1.44 -5.64
N LEU A 179 16.75 -1.70 -6.05
CA LEU A 179 16.19 -1.14 -7.29
C LEU A 179 16.10 0.40 -7.22
N GLY A 180 15.71 0.97 -6.08
CA GLY A 180 15.73 2.42 -5.88
C GLY A 180 17.15 3.00 -6.04
N MET A 181 18.16 2.38 -5.43
CA MET A 181 19.56 2.76 -5.57
C MET A 181 20.06 2.65 -7.03
N VAL A 182 19.65 1.59 -7.74
CA VAL A 182 19.94 1.42 -9.18
C VAL A 182 19.32 2.55 -9.99
N VAL A 183 18.05 2.90 -9.73
CA VAL A 183 17.38 4.03 -10.40
C VAL A 183 18.15 5.31 -10.20
N GLU A 184 18.58 5.63 -8.99
CA GLU A 184 19.37 6.83 -8.70
C GLU A 184 20.72 6.80 -9.42
N ARG A 185 21.39 5.65 -9.44
CA ARG A 185 22.68 5.48 -10.12
C ARG A 185 22.58 5.64 -11.63
N VAL A 186 21.54 5.07 -12.26
CA VAL A 186 21.27 5.15 -13.70
C VAL A 186 20.92 6.57 -14.13
N THR A 187 20.15 7.27 -13.29
CA THR A 187 19.55 8.57 -13.67
C THR A 187 20.35 9.77 -13.20
N GLY A 188 21.22 9.60 -12.19
CA GLY A 188 21.97 10.69 -11.55
C GLY A 188 21.06 11.63 -10.71
N THR A 189 19.82 11.21 -10.40
CA THR A 189 18.86 12.02 -9.64
C THR A 189 18.12 11.15 -8.62
N SER A 190 17.53 11.78 -7.59
CA SER A 190 16.82 11.06 -6.54
C SER A 190 15.64 10.25 -7.09
N LEU A 191 15.32 9.15 -6.40
CA LEU A 191 14.15 8.32 -6.68
C LEU A 191 12.85 9.14 -6.62
N GLU A 192 12.73 10.04 -5.66
CA GLU A 192 11.60 10.97 -5.54
C GLU A 192 11.38 11.76 -6.83
N ARG A 193 12.47 12.38 -7.36
CA ARG A 193 12.41 13.15 -8.61
C ARG A 193 11.99 12.29 -9.79
N GLN A 194 12.44 11.03 -9.85
CA GLN A 194 12.05 10.10 -10.91
C GLN A 194 10.58 9.71 -10.81
N LEU A 195 10.08 9.37 -9.63
CA LEU A 195 8.67 9.07 -9.37
C LEU A 195 7.78 10.26 -9.74
N ARG A 196 8.13 11.46 -9.27
CA ARG A 196 7.37 12.68 -9.57
C ARG A 196 7.31 12.98 -11.06
N ARG A 197 8.48 12.99 -11.74
CA ARG A 197 8.58 13.34 -13.16
C ARG A 197 7.90 12.32 -14.07
N ARG A 198 8.01 11.03 -13.74
CA ARG A 198 7.59 9.93 -14.62
C ARG A 198 6.16 9.46 -14.37
N ILE A 199 5.68 9.63 -13.13
CA ILE A 199 4.38 9.07 -12.72
C ILE A 199 3.49 10.15 -12.10
N PHE A 200 3.91 10.80 -11.00
CA PHE A 200 2.98 11.65 -10.26
C PHE A 200 2.48 12.84 -11.10
N ALA A 201 3.38 13.63 -11.68
CA ALA A 201 3.02 14.82 -12.43
C ALA A 201 2.26 14.50 -13.75
N PRO A 202 2.73 13.56 -14.62
CA PRO A 202 2.02 13.26 -15.85
C PRO A 202 0.61 12.70 -15.67
N PHE A 203 0.38 11.99 -14.56
CA PHE A 203 -0.92 11.36 -14.27
C PHE A 203 -1.73 12.12 -13.23
N ARG A 204 -1.31 13.34 -12.87
CA ARG A 204 -1.99 14.21 -11.89
C ARG A 204 -2.31 13.49 -10.58
N LEU A 205 -1.31 12.80 -10.04
CA LEU A 205 -1.41 12.19 -8.72
C LEU A 205 -1.00 13.25 -7.69
N GLU A 206 -1.88 14.24 -7.50
CA GLU A 206 -1.57 15.49 -6.77
C GLU A 206 -1.44 15.26 -5.26
N ASP A 207 -2.13 14.25 -4.75
CA ASP A 207 -2.09 13.84 -3.34
C ASP A 207 -1.10 12.69 -3.08
N THR A 208 -0.28 12.33 -4.07
CA THR A 208 0.73 11.28 -3.96
C THR A 208 2.11 11.88 -3.79
N THR A 209 2.80 11.47 -2.73
CA THR A 209 4.15 11.91 -2.41
C THR A 209 5.04 10.74 -2.04
N PHE A 210 6.34 10.84 -2.37
CA PHE A 210 7.36 9.97 -1.81
C PHE A 210 7.93 10.69 -0.59
N ALA A 211 7.57 10.24 0.60
CA ALA A 211 7.81 10.95 1.85
C ALA A 211 8.52 10.07 2.89
N PRO A 212 9.82 9.73 2.67
CA PRO A 212 10.59 8.97 3.65
C PRO A 212 10.80 9.74 4.96
N ASP A 213 10.84 11.07 4.86
CA ASP A 213 11.01 11.99 5.99
C ASP A 213 9.64 12.58 6.35
N LEU A 214 9.21 12.56 7.54
CA LEU A 214 7.93 13.14 7.96
C LEU A 214 8.05 14.66 8.22
N PRO A 215 6.91 15.38 8.28
CA PRO A 215 5.51 14.94 8.25
C PRO A 215 4.80 15.33 6.97
N ASN A 216 3.75 14.58 6.64
CA ASN A 216 2.83 14.98 5.59
C ASN A 216 2.01 16.20 6.02
N SER A 217 2.10 17.29 5.30
CA SER A 217 1.18 18.43 5.46
C SER A 217 -0.21 18.05 4.92
N GLY A 218 -1.27 18.61 5.52
CA GLY A 218 -2.66 18.40 5.14
C GLY A 218 -3.31 17.17 5.81
N ARG A 219 -4.52 16.80 5.36
CA ARG A 219 -5.28 15.68 5.95
C ARG A 219 -4.61 14.35 5.69
N TYR A 220 -4.49 13.56 6.75
CA TYR A 220 -3.77 12.30 6.74
C TYR A 220 -4.37 11.32 7.76
N ALA A 221 -4.65 10.10 7.33
CA ALA A 221 -5.08 9.05 8.25
C ALA A 221 -3.88 8.52 9.03
N HIS A 222 -3.90 8.68 10.35
CA HIS A 222 -2.87 8.18 11.25
C HIS A 222 -2.88 6.65 11.26
N GLY A 223 -1.72 6.06 11.39
CA GLY A 223 -1.55 4.61 11.46
C GLY A 223 -1.44 4.12 12.90
N TYR A 224 -2.18 3.08 13.25
CA TYR A 224 -2.25 2.54 14.61
C TYR A 224 -1.75 1.10 14.67
N ALA A 225 -0.84 0.84 15.59
CA ALA A 225 -0.31 -0.50 15.85
C ALA A 225 -0.36 -0.80 17.36
N PRO A 226 -0.35 -2.10 17.76
CA PRO A 226 -0.24 -2.47 19.17
C PRO A 226 0.99 -1.87 19.83
N SER A 227 0.93 -1.75 21.15
CA SER A 227 2.16 -1.63 21.94
C SER A 227 2.92 -2.96 21.86
N GLU A 228 4.25 -2.91 21.95
CA GLU A 228 5.11 -4.10 21.82
C GLU A 228 4.84 -5.19 22.88
N HIS A 229 4.11 -4.85 23.94
CA HIS A 229 3.80 -5.73 25.06
C HIS A 229 2.46 -6.46 24.95
N ASP A 230 1.58 -6.06 24.02
CA ASP A 230 0.17 -6.49 24.04
C ASP A 230 -0.18 -7.60 23.05
N GLY A 231 0.80 -8.12 22.31
CA GLY A 231 0.53 -9.15 21.29
C GLY A 231 -0.32 -8.64 20.14
N ILE A 232 -1.07 -9.52 19.48
CA ILE A 232 -1.95 -9.16 18.36
C ILE A 232 -3.12 -8.34 18.88
N VAL A 233 -3.32 -7.15 18.33
CA VAL A 233 -4.35 -6.19 18.78
C VAL A 233 -5.76 -6.74 18.70
N GLY A 234 -6.40 -6.76 19.85
CA GLY A 234 -7.85 -6.92 19.93
C GLY A 234 -8.61 -5.65 20.37
N SER A 235 -7.90 -4.56 20.74
CA SER A 235 -8.55 -3.38 21.33
C SER A 235 -7.93 -2.07 20.85
N LEU A 236 -8.79 -1.12 20.47
CA LEU A 236 -8.39 0.27 20.20
C LEU A 236 -7.77 0.94 21.44
N ALA A 237 -8.04 0.46 22.65
CA ALA A 237 -7.51 1.01 23.88
C ALA A 237 -5.98 0.86 24.03
N THR A 238 -5.40 -0.14 23.36
CA THR A 238 -3.94 -0.39 23.37
C THR A 238 -3.23 0.08 22.11
N ALA A 239 -3.99 0.59 21.12
CA ALA A 239 -3.44 1.05 19.86
C ALA A 239 -2.55 2.29 20.05
N ARG A 240 -1.32 2.22 19.54
CA ARG A 240 -0.37 3.35 19.55
C ARG A 240 -0.30 3.99 18.18
N ASP A 241 -0.35 5.31 18.16
CA ASP A 241 -0.12 6.09 16.95
C ASP A 241 1.33 5.91 16.48
N ARG A 242 1.50 5.43 15.26
CA ARG A 242 2.79 5.20 14.58
C ARG A 242 3.06 6.22 13.48
N SER A 243 2.20 7.22 13.33
CA SER A 243 2.33 8.24 12.27
C SER A 243 3.58 9.10 12.40
N THR A 244 4.13 9.21 13.63
CA THR A 244 5.38 9.93 13.89
C THR A 244 6.64 9.13 13.54
N VAL A 245 6.54 7.83 13.27
CA VAL A 245 7.67 7.03 12.80
C VAL A 245 7.98 7.40 11.37
N THR A 246 9.24 7.80 11.07
CA THR A 246 9.65 8.10 9.69
C THR A 246 9.48 6.85 8.83
N THR A 247 9.27 7.03 7.53
CA THR A 247 9.21 5.90 6.60
C THR A 247 10.52 5.69 5.85
N SER A 248 11.60 6.37 6.26
CA SER A 248 12.94 6.18 5.68
C SER A 248 13.41 4.73 5.74
N TRP A 249 13.01 3.98 6.78
CA TRP A 249 13.28 2.56 6.91
C TRP A 249 12.59 1.68 5.85
N ALA A 250 11.55 2.17 5.19
CA ALA A 250 10.88 1.48 4.08
C ALA A 250 11.34 2.01 2.72
N TRP A 251 11.74 3.26 2.63
CA TRP A 251 12.25 3.98 1.47
C TRP A 251 11.60 3.52 0.15
N ALA A 252 12.37 3.03 -0.83
CA ALA A 252 11.88 2.54 -2.13
C ALA A 252 10.95 1.32 -2.03
N ALA A 253 10.88 0.66 -0.88
CA ALA A 253 10.02 -0.48 -0.64
C ALA A 253 8.64 -0.09 -0.08
N GLY A 254 8.46 1.15 0.49
CA GLY A 254 7.23 1.44 1.20
C GLY A 254 6.90 2.90 1.54
N SER A 255 7.67 3.91 1.12
CA SER A 255 7.54 5.29 1.64
C SER A 255 6.55 6.19 0.90
N ILE A 256 5.78 5.71 -0.05
CA ILE A 256 4.77 6.53 -0.71
C ILE A 256 3.56 6.72 0.20
N VAL A 257 3.06 7.94 0.21
CA VAL A 257 1.77 8.35 0.77
C VAL A 257 0.88 8.76 -0.39
N SER A 258 -0.40 8.34 -0.36
CA SER A 258 -1.34 8.59 -1.47
C SER A 258 -2.78 8.60 -0.96
N THR A 259 -3.73 8.85 -1.86
CA THR A 259 -5.16 8.66 -1.65
C THR A 259 -5.68 7.45 -2.43
N ALA A 260 -6.87 6.96 -2.08
CA ALA A 260 -7.52 5.89 -2.83
C ALA A 260 -7.77 6.29 -4.30
N SER A 261 -8.11 7.57 -4.52
CA SER A 261 -8.31 8.15 -5.84
C SER A 261 -7.07 8.08 -6.72
N ASP A 262 -5.93 8.54 -6.20
CA ASP A 262 -4.68 8.55 -6.96
C ASP A 262 -4.19 7.12 -7.24
N LEU A 263 -4.35 6.19 -6.28
CA LEU A 263 -4.02 4.77 -6.48
C LEU A 263 -4.88 4.14 -7.58
N SER A 264 -6.20 4.42 -7.60
CA SER A 264 -7.09 3.95 -8.68
C SER A 264 -6.63 4.51 -10.03
N ARG A 265 -6.31 5.81 -10.11
CA ARG A 265 -5.82 6.48 -11.32
C ARG A 265 -4.49 5.89 -11.80
N PHE A 266 -3.57 5.62 -10.88
CA PHE A 266 -2.29 4.99 -11.18
C PHE A 266 -2.47 3.58 -11.75
N LEU A 267 -3.26 2.72 -11.09
CA LEU A 267 -3.51 1.36 -11.57
C LEU A 267 -4.19 1.35 -12.94
N GLY A 268 -5.18 2.23 -13.15
CA GLY A 268 -5.82 2.38 -14.43
C GLY A 268 -4.81 2.79 -15.52
N ALA A 269 -3.96 3.79 -15.24
CA ALA A 269 -2.92 4.22 -16.18
C ALA A 269 -1.93 3.09 -16.52
N LEU A 270 -1.53 2.31 -15.52
CA LEU A 270 -0.59 1.19 -15.69
C LEU A 270 -1.20 0.08 -16.53
N LEU A 271 -2.38 -0.41 -16.14
CA LEU A 271 -2.95 -1.62 -16.74
C LEU A 271 -3.61 -1.35 -18.12
N GLN A 272 -4.02 -0.12 -18.38
CA GLN A 272 -4.47 0.33 -19.69
C GLN A 272 -3.32 0.71 -20.65
N GLY A 273 -2.05 0.60 -20.22
CA GLY A 273 -0.88 0.76 -21.10
C GLY A 273 -0.42 2.18 -21.32
N ARG A 274 -0.83 3.13 -20.46
CA ARG A 274 -0.40 4.53 -20.55
C ARG A 274 0.97 4.79 -19.92
N LEU A 275 1.46 3.87 -19.08
CA LEU A 275 2.74 3.98 -18.37
C LEU A 275 3.87 3.14 -18.99
N LEU A 276 3.53 2.02 -19.62
CA LEU A 276 4.48 1.06 -20.17
C LEU A 276 3.97 0.46 -21.49
N PRO A 277 4.86 0.14 -22.43
CA PRO A 277 4.49 -0.59 -23.64
C PRO A 277 3.99 -2.00 -23.32
N PRO A 278 3.19 -2.63 -24.20
CA PRO A 278 2.54 -3.92 -23.95
C PRO A 278 3.48 -5.00 -23.45
N ARG A 279 4.69 -5.15 -24.06
CA ARG A 279 5.66 -6.18 -23.68
C ARG A 279 6.15 -6.05 -22.22
N LEU A 280 6.39 -4.84 -21.72
CA LEU A 280 6.87 -4.61 -20.35
C LEU A 280 5.74 -4.67 -19.34
N ARG A 281 4.56 -4.17 -19.70
CA ARG A 281 3.36 -4.31 -18.88
C ARG A 281 2.99 -5.77 -18.65
N GLU A 282 3.11 -6.63 -19.67
CA GLU A 282 2.84 -8.06 -19.51
C GLU A 282 3.86 -8.73 -18.57
N LEU A 283 5.13 -8.33 -18.59
CA LEU A 283 6.14 -8.82 -17.63
C LEU A 283 5.86 -8.39 -16.18
N MET A 284 5.18 -7.25 -15.97
CA MET A 284 4.76 -6.86 -14.62
C MET A 284 3.70 -7.79 -14.04
N ARG A 285 2.85 -8.36 -14.89
CA ARG A 285 1.77 -9.24 -14.47
C ARG A 285 2.32 -10.61 -14.07
N PRO A 286 1.75 -11.25 -13.03
CA PRO A 286 2.09 -12.63 -12.73
C PRO A 286 1.78 -13.54 -13.91
N ALA A 287 2.70 -14.45 -14.24
CA ALA A 287 2.46 -15.51 -15.21
C ALA A 287 1.38 -16.47 -14.69
N PRO A 288 0.69 -17.24 -15.56
CA PRO A 288 -0.24 -18.27 -15.12
C PRO A 288 0.41 -19.21 -14.08
N GLY A 289 -0.28 -19.41 -12.95
CA GLY A 289 0.23 -20.20 -11.83
C GLY A 289 1.20 -19.48 -10.87
N SER A 290 1.75 -18.31 -11.27
CA SER A 290 2.58 -17.48 -10.41
C SER A 290 1.74 -16.52 -9.56
N ARG A 291 2.24 -16.20 -8.36
CA ARG A 291 1.62 -15.19 -7.48
C ARG A 291 2.18 -13.80 -7.67
N TYR A 292 3.34 -13.65 -8.32
CA TYR A 292 4.04 -12.38 -8.46
C TYR A 292 4.74 -12.27 -9.82
N GLY A 293 4.67 -11.09 -10.43
CA GLY A 293 5.37 -10.74 -11.66
C GLY A 293 6.53 -9.78 -11.38
N LEU A 294 6.75 -8.79 -12.26
CA LEU A 294 7.76 -7.75 -12.03
C LEU A 294 7.10 -6.51 -11.37
N GLY A 295 6.67 -6.66 -10.11
CA GLY A 295 6.09 -5.57 -9.32
C GLY A 295 4.56 -5.58 -9.19
N LEU A 296 3.87 -6.61 -9.67
CA LEU A 296 2.46 -6.85 -9.43
C LEU A 296 2.24 -8.26 -8.89
N ALA A 297 1.26 -8.38 -8.00
CA ALA A 297 0.80 -9.63 -7.43
C ALA A 297 -0.56 -10.04 -8.00
N ALA A 298 -0.89 -11.34 -7.93
CA ALA A 298 -2.19 -11.90 -8.24
C ALA A 298 -2.93 -12.30 -6.97
N PHE A 299 -4.20 -11.95 -6.88
CA PHE A 299 -5.08 -12.26 -5.77
C PHE A 299 -6.28 -13.06 -6.28
N ARG A 300 -6.54 -14.22 -5.67
CA ARG A 300 -7.73 -15.00 -5.97
C ARG A 300 -8.94 -14.34 -5.31
N THR A 301 -10.00 -14.14 -6.07
CA THR A 301 -11.31 -13.66 -5.61
C THR A 301 -12.39 -14.66 -6.03
N PRO A 302 -13.60 -14.60 -5.45
CA PRO A 302 -14.70 -15.49 -5.85
C PRO A 302 -15.08 -15.42 -7.34
N CYS A 303 -14.84 -14.24 -7.99
CA CYS A 303 -15.17 -13.99 -9.39
C CYS A 303 -13.97 -14.03 -10.34
N GLY A 304 -12.81 -14.51 -9.88
CA GLY A 304 -11.61 -14.61 -10.72
C GLY A 304 -10.35 -14.09 -10.07
N THR A 305 -9.42 -13.56 -10.87
CA THR A 305 -8.13 -13.08 -10.38
C THR A 305 -8.04 -11.56 -10.49
N ALA A 306 -7.83 -10.90 -9.37
CA ALA A 306 -7.42 -9.51 -9.31
C ALA A 306 -5.90 -9.39 -9.43
N ILE A 307 -5.42 -8.30 -10.05
CA ILE A 307 -4.00 -7.97 -10.21
C ILE A 307 -3.76 -6.64 -9.51
N GLY A 308 -2.66 -6.53 -8.77
CA GLY A 308 -2.33 -5.32 -8.04
C GLY A 308 -1.26 -5.54 -7.00
N HIS A 309 -1.36 -4.84 -5.89
CA HIS A 309 -0.47 -5.04 -4.75
C HIS A 309 -1.19 -4.74 -3.44
N THR A 310 -0.71 -5.32 -2.35
CA THR A 310 -1.06 -4.91 -0.99
C THR A 310 0.09 -4.12 -0.37
N GLY A 311 -0.21 -3.33 0.62
CA GLY A 311 0.77 -2.61 1.40
C GLY A 311 0.52 -2.76 2.88
N ALA A 312 1.58 -3.02 3.61
CA ALA A 312 1.58 -2.98 5.07
C ALA A 312 2.75 -2.11 5.51
N LEU A 313 2.49 -1.27 6.46
CA LEU A 313 3.47 -0.46 7.14
C LEU A 313 3.06 -0.35 8.60
N LEU A 314 3.94 0.12 9.50
CA LEU A 314 3.57 0.34 10.89
C LEU A 314 2.28 1.16 10.98
N GLY A 315 1.21 0.51 11.43
CA GLY A 315 -0.09 1.11 11.66
C GLY A 315 -1.03 1.25 10.45
N THR A 316 -0.65 0.81 9.25
CA THR A 316 -1.53 0.95 8.06
C THR A 316 -1.49 -0.31 7.20
N PHE A 317 -2.64 -0.77 6.77
CA PHE A 317 -2.79 -1.76 5.71
C PHE A 317 -3.52 -1.15 4.52
N SER A 318 -3.10 -1.47 3.31
CA SER A 318 -3.74 -1.03 2.07
C SER A 318 -3.75 -2.14 1.03
N ALA A 319 -4.72 -2.09 0.13
CA ALA A 319 -4.81 -2.94 -1.04
C ALA A 319 -5.25 -2.11 -2.25
N ALA A 320 -4.64 -2.35 -3.38
CA ALA A 320 -5.01 -1.72 -4.64
C ALA A 320 -5.07 -2.82 -5.70
N TRP A 321 -6.29 -3.23 -6.07
CA TRP A 321 -6.58 -4.34 -6.96
C TRP A 321 -7.28 -3.85 -8.23
N SER A 322 -7.07 -4.56 -9.32
CA SER A 322 -7.69 -4.26 -10.60
C SER A 322 -8.00 -5.53 -11.39
N SER A 323 -8.99 -5.44 -12.27
CA SER A 323 -9.15 -6.38 -13.38
C SER A 323 -7.95 -6.33 -14.31
N ARG A 324 -7.74 -7.39 -15.10
CA ARG A 324 -6.58 -7.51 -16.01
C ARG A 324 -6.50 -6.36 -17.03
N ASP A 325 -7.63 -5.85 -17.46
CA ASP A 325 -7.76 -4.73 -18.42
C ASP A 325 -7.64 -3.34 -17.77
N GLY A 326 -7.61 -3.27 -16.44
CA GLY A 326 -7.54 -2.01 -15.72
C GLY A 326 -8.86 -1.24 -15.65
N GLN A 327 -9.98 -1.83 -16.06
CA GLN A 327 -11.28 -1.15 -16.04
C GLN A 327 -11.87 -1.13 -14.63
N ARG A 328 -11.94 -2.29 -13.95
CA ARG A 328 -12.42 -2.36 -12.59
C ARG A 328 -11.26 -2.25 -11.62
N ARG A 329 -11.31 -1.28 -10.73
CA ARG A 329 -10.28 -1.01 -9.72
C ARG A 329 -10.91 -0.92 -8.34
N VAL A 330 -10.29 -1.55 -7.37
CA VAL A 330 -10.70 -1.50 -5.95
C VAL A 330 -9.49 -1.09 -5.13
N VAL A 331 -9.64 -0.03 -4.35
CA VAL A 331 -8.65 0.38 -3.37
C VAL A 331 -9.29 0.34 -2.00
N ALA A 332 -8.66 -0.35 -1.05
CA ALA A 332 -9.11 -0.35 0.34
C ALA A 332 -7.94 -0.05 1.28
N MET A 333 -8.28 0.53 2.42
CA MET A 333 -7.33 0.84 3.48
C MET A 333 -7.97 0.58 4.84
N SER A 334 -7.15 0.12 5.77
CA SER A 334 -7.38 0.18 7.22
C SER A 334 -6.21 0.91 7.85
N ASN A 335 -6.47 1.85 8.73
CA ASN A 335 -5.45 2.55 9.46
C ASN A 335 -5.01 1.81 10.74
N SER A 336 -4.95 0.49 10.65
CA SER A 336 -4.37 -0.41 11.63
C SER A 336 -3.51 -1.46 10.96
N PHE A 337 -2.34 -1.75 11.54
CA PHE A 337 -1.51 -2.89 11.16
C PHE A 337 -0.49 -3.21 12.28
N PRO A 338 -0.34 -4.52 12.68
CA PRO A 338 -1.09 -5.67 12.18
C PRO A 338 -2.58 -5.58 12.45
N LEU A 339 -3.38 -6.21 11.59
CA LEU A 339 -4.83 -6.30 11.74
C LEU A 339 -5.19 -7.41 12.73
N ALA A 340 -6.18 -7.16 13.59
CA ALA A 340 -6.86 -8.24 14.29
C ALA A 340 -7.44 -9.24 13.27
N PRO A 341 -7.46 -10.56 13.56
CA PRO A 341 -7.95 -11.56 12.63
C PRO A 341 -9.38 -11.28 12.11
N SER A 342 -10.26 -10.77 12.96
CA SER A 342 -11.63 -10.35 12.62
C SER A 342 -11.64 -9.18 11.62
N ALA A 343 -10.84 -8.14 11.86
CA ALA A 343 -10.72 -6.98 10.98
C ALA A 343 -10.07 -7.36 9.64
N GLY A 344 -9.07 -8.21 9.66
CA GLY A 344 -8.46 -8.76 8.44
C GLY A 344 -9.44 -9.57 7.60
N ALA A 345 -10.27 -10.41 8.24
CA ALA A 345 -11.32 -11.17 7.56
C ALA A 345 -12.43 -10.25 7.01
N ALA A 346 -12.85 -9.23 7.76
CA ALA A 346 -13.84 -8.25 7.30
C ALA A 346 -13.30 -7.44 6.09
N LEU A 347 -12.07 -6.98 6.16
CA LEU A 347 -11.42 -6.25 5.06
C LEU A 347 -11.27 -7.13 3.81
N ARG A 348 -10.97 -8.42 3.98
CA ARG A 348 -10.90 -9.37 2.88
C ARG A 348 -12.26 -9.55 2.22
N ARG A 349 -13.33 -9.74 2.99
CA ARG A 349 -14.71 -9.82 2.45
C ARG A 349 -15.11 -8.55 1.73
N LEU A 350 -14.77 -7.37 2.28
CA LEU A 350 -15.01 -6.08 1.65
C LEU A 350 -14.32 -5.97 0.28
N LEU A 351 -13.03 -6.37 0.20
CA LEU A 351 -12.27 -6.37 -1.05
C LEU A 351 -12.88 -7.33 -2.08
N ASP A 352 -13.21 -8.57 -1.69
CA ASP A 352 -13.76 -9.58 -2.58
C ASP A 352 -15.13 -9.15 -3.12
N ALA A 353 -16.05 -8.69 -2.28
CA ALA A 353 -17.37 -8.20 -2.69
C ALA A 353 -17.25 -6.96 -3.60
N SER A 354 -16.40 -5.99 -3.22
CA SER A 354 -16.17 -4.79 -4.01
C SER A 354 -15.57 -5.10 -5.37
N PHE A 355 -14.68 -6.07 -5.46
CA PHE A 355 -14.08 -6.48 -6.73
C PHE A 355 -15.06 -7.29 -7.58
N CYS A 356 -15.91 -8.11 -7.00
CA CYS A 356 -16.87 -8.93 -7.73
C CYS A 356 -18.17 -8.21 -8.11
N GLY A 357 -18.44 -7.03 -7.57
CA GLY A 357 -19.65 -6.26 -7.87
C GLY A 357 -20.87 -6.68 -7.08
N ALA A 358 -20.66 -7.31 -5.92
CA ALA A 358 -21.71 -7.73 -4.99
C ALA A 358 -22.10 -6.58 -4.04
#